data_6f553142785e7939b53221fc8f5c5243
#
_entry.id   6f553142785e7939b53221fc8f5c5243
#
_cell.length_a   1.000
_cell.length_b   1.000
_cell.length_c   1.000
_cell.angle_alpha   90.00
_cell.angle_beta   90.00
_cell.angle_gamma   90.00
#
_symmetry.space_group_name_H-M   'P 1'
#
loop_
_entity.id
_entity.type
_entity.pdbx_description
1 polymer ?
#
loop_
_entity_poly.entity_id
_entity_poly.type
_entity_poly.pdbx_seq_one_letter_code
_entity_poly.pdbx_strand_id
1 'polypeptide(L)'
;MKMAKRPLVFILAASLVLGGCVVMPESRETAQAKQEVLVFPLPPDEPRFFYESTLHSSADVKPDTETDAFRRAVTGEQRRGEGLVKPYGVAVHRGRVFVGDTVAHVIMAFDIPGQRFFKIGEEDPGAVSLPLGMDVDRQGNLYVVDGTTKRVTVYNRDGKFLRSIADPKWFNKPAGLAVDADGQRVYVVDIGGVQSQEHRVRVFDAQSGEHLFDFGKRGNQPGEFNLPRDITVAPDGSLYVVDGGNFRVQKFRDDGTLISVFGSVGRQGGQFSRPKEAAVDQAGNVYVADAAFGNFQIFNPNGELLLAVGSRSSSDGPAKYMLPSGIAVDEDGRVYMVDQYFRKVDIFRPASLASDAGFLGKKAPAK
;
A
#
# COMPACT_ATOMS: atom_id res chain seq x y z
N MET A 1 -52.02 48.22 73.95
CA MET A 1 -50.82 47.42 73.63
C MET A 1 -50.14 48.05 72.42
N LYS A 2 -48.91 48.55 72.56
CA LYS A 2 -48.29 49.55 71.69
C LYS A 2 -47.63 48.94 70.44
N MET A 3 -48.06 49.39 69.26
CA MET A 3 -47.38 49.13 67.99
C MET A 3 -46.16 50.05 67.84
N ALA A 4 -45.00 49.50 67.59
CA ALA A 4 -43.79 50.24 67.27
C ALA A 4 -43.60 50.33 65.76
N LYS A 5 -43.60 51.55 65.25
CA LYS A 5 -43.22 51.89 63.87
C LYS A 5 -41.72 51.93 63.68
N ARG A 6 -41.18 51.29 62.68
CA ARG A 6 -39.77 51.44 62.27
C ARG A 6 -39.72 52.34 61.02
N PRO A 7 -38.72 53.23 60.90
CA PRO A 7 -38.57 54.10 59.78
C PRO A 7 -37.82 53.44 58.61
N LEU A 8 -38.22 53.80 57.41
CA LEU A 8 -37.65 53.42 56.15
C LEU A 8 -36.43 54.31 55.83
N VAL A 9 -35.23 53.75 55.74
CA VAL A 9 -34.05 54.47 55.33
C VAL A 9 -33.81 54.24 53.84
N PHE A 10 -33.88 55.34 53.05
CA PHE A 10 -33.48 55.31 51.64
C PHE A 10 -31.97 55.48 51.55
N ILE A 11 -31.31 54.46 50.96
CA ILE A 11 -29.91 54.53 50.58
C ILE A 11 -29.84 54.85 49.09
N LEU A 12 -29.33 55.99 48.76
CA LEU A 12 -29.05 56.46 47.39
C LEU A 12 -27.71 55.82 46.94
N ALA A 13 -27.76 54.87 46.00
CA ALA A 13 -26.58 54.28 45.43
C ALA A 13 -26.09 55.13 44.25
N ALA A 14 -24.96 55.80 44.44
CA ALA A 14 -24.25 56.52 43.35
C ALA A 14 -23.50 55.50 42.47
N SER A 15 -23.92 55.40 41.21
CA SER A 15 -23.26 54.53 40.20
C SER A 15 -22.02 55.25 39.68
N LEU A 16 -20.83 54.81 40.08
CA LEU A 16 -19.57 55.17 39.42
C LEU A 16 -19.44 54.35 38.11
N VAL A 17 -19.51 55.04 36.99
CA VAL A 17 -19.16 54.48 35.69
C VAL A 17 -17.64 54.53 35.54
N LEU A 18 -16.95 53.43 35.80
CA LEU A 18 -15.57 53.22 35.43
C LEU A 18 -15.51 52.79 33.97
N GLY A 19 -15.13 53.70 33.09
CA GLY A 19 -14.80 53.42 31.70
C GLY A 19 -13.51 52.59 31.64
N GLY A 20 -13.63 51.28 31.69
CA GLY A 20 -12.55 50.35 31.39
C GLY A 20 -12.43 50.19 29.87
N CYS A 21 -11.31 50.63 29.27
CA CYS A 21 -10.95 50.27 27.94
C CYS A 21 -10.81 48.74 27.89
N VAL A 22 -11.79 48.03 27.29
CA VAL A 22 -11.67 46.64 26.91
C VAL A 22 -10.69 46.61 25.75
N VAL A 23 -9.43 46.29 26.02
CA VAL A 23 -8.49 45.86 24.99
C VAL A 23 -8.97 44.51 24.55
N MET A 24 -9.64 44.42 23.40
CA MET A 24 -9.91 43.16 22.74
C MET A 24 -8.56 42.51 22.45
N PRO A 25 -8.34 41.23 22.89
CA PRO A 25 -7.17 40.56 22.43
C PRO A 25 -7.28 40.44 20.91
N GLU A 26 -6.28 40.98 20.20
CA GLU A 26 -6.08 40.66 18.78
C GLU A 26 -6.28 39.17 18.61
N SER A 27 -7.21 38.81 17.75
CA SER A 27 -7.37 37.44 17.30
C SER A 27 -5.99 36.99 16.79
N ARG A 28 -5.29 36.20 17.60
CA ARG A 28 -4.20 35.38 17.07
C ARG A 28 -4.82 34.58 15.96
N GLU A 29 -4.65 35.03 14.72
CA GLU A 29 -4.70 34.13 13.58
C GLU A 29 -3.82 32.95 13.98
N THR A 30 -4.45 31.82 14.29
CA THR A 30 -3.76 30.57 14.38
C THR A 30 -3.16 30.36 13.01
N ALA A 31 -1.88 30.74 12.88
CA ALA A 31 -1.10 30.36 11.74
C ALA A 31 -1.29 28.82 11.66
N GLN A 32 -2.14 28.39 10.73
CA GLN A 32 -2.19 26.99 10.34
C GLN A 32 -0.75 26.67 9.97
N ALA A 33 -0.08 25.92 10.85
CA ALA A 33 1.26 25.45 10.58
C ALA A 33 1.16 24.75 9.21
N LYS A 34 1.78 25.35 8.20
CA LYS A 34 1.88 24.77 6.87
C LYS A 34 2.47 23.38 7.12
N GLN A 35 1.66 22.35 6.98
CA GLN A 35 2.09 20.98 7.19
C GLN A 35 3.23 20.78 6.19
N GLU A 36 4.46 20.72 6.67
CA GLU A 36 5.63 20.52 5.82
C GLU A 36 5.41 19.21 5.07
N VAL A 37 5.31 19.30 3.75
CA VAL A 37 5.14 18.15 2.89
C VAL A 37 6.43 17.33 2.97
N LEU A 38 6.34 16.13 3.50
CA LEU A 38 7.48 15.23 3.57
C LEU A 38 7.91 14.83 2.16
N VAL A 39 9.19 15.08 1.85
CA VAL A 39 9.76 14.91 0.50
C VAL A 39 10.93 13.93 0.51
N PHE A 40 11.20 13.31 -0.62
CA PHE A 40 12.32 12.37 -0.81
C PHE A 40 13.02 12.62 -2.15
N PRO A 41 14.38 12.73 -2.17
CA PRO A 41 15.22 12.83 -0.99
C PRO A 41 14.92 14.08 -0.15
N LEU A 42 15.45 14.14 1.07
CA LEU A 42 15.37 15.33 1.91
C LEU A 42 16.24 16.47 1.34
N PRO A 43 15.87 17.75 1.56
CA PRO A 43 16.71 18.86 1.18
C PRO A 43 18.17 18.70 1.70
N PRO A 44 19.21 19.17 0.95
CA PRO A 44 19.12 20.10 -0.17
C PRO A 44 18.87 19.49 -1.56
N ASP A 45 18.75 18.18 -1.66
CA ASP A 45 18.52 17.52 -2.95
C ASP A 45 17.12 17.80 -3.51
N GLU A 46 16.99 17.77 -4.84
CA GLU A 46 15.70 17.97 -5.49
C GLU A 46 14.74 16.80 -5.17
N PRO A 47 13.50 17.10 -4.72
CA PRO A 47 12.52 16.06 -4.43
C PRO A 47 12.18 15.23 -5.66
N ARG A 48 12.12 13.92 -5.49
CA ARG A 48 11.63 12.96 -6.49
C ARG A 48 10.28 12.41 -6.12
N PHE A 49 9.97 12.33 -4.82
CA PHE A 49 8.70 11.87 -4.30
C PHE A 49 8.22 12.78 -3.17
N PHE A 50 6.90 12.94 -3.11
CA PHE A 50 6.18 13.55 -1.99
C PHE A 50 5.37 12.47 -1.28
N TYR A 51 5.38 12.47 0.04
CA TYR A 51 4.36 11.75 0.78
C TYR A 51 3.00 12.39 0.50
N GLU A 52 2.00 11.59 0.10
CA GLU A 52 0.69 12.08 -0.30
C GLU A 52 -0.37 11.79 0.77
N SER A 53 -0.48 10.55 1.22
CA SER A 53 -1.47 10.12 2.21
C SER A 53 -1.19 8.72 2.75
N THR A 54 -1.98 8.30 3.74
CA THR A 54 -1.98 6.93 4.28
C THR A 54 -3.40 6.38 4.31
N LEU A 55 -3.57 5.11 3.97
CA LEU A 55 -4.79 4.34 4.14
C LEU A 55 -4.65 3.42 5.36
N HIS A 56 -5.56 3.54 6.31
CA HIS A 56 -5.69 2.66 7.48
C HIS A 56 -7.03 1.91 7.49
N SER A 57 -8.07 2.54 6.95
CA SER A 57 -9.44 2.05 7.07
C SER A 57 -10.35 2.54 5.93
N SER A 58 -11.54 1.98 5.86
CA SER A 58 -12.57 2.43 4.92
C SER A 58 -12.95 3.91 5.08
N ALA A 59 -12.69 4.50 6.25
CA ALA A 59 -12.95 5.91 6.51
C ALA A 59 -12.05 6.84 5.70
N ASP A 60 -10.88 6.38 5.25
CA ASP A 60 -9.94 7.17 4.46
C ASP A 60 -10.40 7.39 3.02
N VAL A 61 -11.38 6.60 2.58
CA VAL A 61 -11.92 6.65 1.21
C VAL A 61 -13.39 7.05 1.16
N LYS A 62 -14.23 6.53 2.07
CA LYS A 62 -15.66 6.86 2.08
C LYS A 62 -15.88 8.31 2.52
N PRO A 63 -16.70 9.10 1.81
CA PRO A 63 -17.07 10.42 2.32
C PRO A 63 -17.91 10.29 3.59
N ASP A 64 -17.88 11.32 4.44
CA ASP A 64 -18.81 11.40 5.55
C ASP A 64 -20.23 11.63 5.03
N THR A 65 -21.19 10.98 5.66
CA THR A 65 -22.57 11.42 5.54
C THR A 65 -22.78 12.72 6.35
N GLU A 66 -23.78 13.52 5.98
CA GLU A 66 -24.11 14.74 6.75
C GLU A 66 -24.39 14.43 8.24
N THR A 67 -25.01 13.27 8.51
CA THR A 67 -25.27 12.79 9.87
C THR A 67 -23.99 12.45 10.62
N ASP A 68 -23.00 11.83 9.95
CA ASP A 68 -21.72 11.50 10.58
C ASP A 68 -20.89 12.76 10.84
N ALA A 69 -20.90 13.71 9.91
CA ALA A 69 -20.23 14.99 10.06
C ALA A 69 -20.84 15.78 11.24
N PHE A 70 -22.17 15.85 11.33
CA PHE A 70 -22.86 16.50 12.44
C PHE A 70 -22.56 15.83 13.78
N ARG A 71 -22.68 14.49 13.86
CA ARG A 71 -22.38 13.73 15.08
C ARG A 71 -20.96 14.02 15.57
N ARG A 72 -19.97 14.00 14.69
CA ARG A 72 -18.56 14.30 15.06
C ARG A 72 -18.38 15.73 15.54
N ALA A 73 -19.03 16.69 14.89
CA ALA A 73 -18.98 18.09 15.33
C ALA A 73 -19.53 18.27 16.75
N VAL A 74 -20.53 17.47 17.15
CA VAL A 74 -21.15 17.54 18.49
C VAL A 74 -20.40 16.69 19.52
N THR A 75 -19.93 15.50 19.15
CA THR A 75 -19.37 14.53 20.11
C THR A 75 -17.84 14.52 20.16
N GLY A 76 -17.16 15.10 19.18
CA GLY A 76 -15.70 15.02 19.05
C GLY A 76 -15.20 13.61 18.66
N GLU A 77 -16.09 12.67 18.30
CA GLU A 77 -15.71 11.32 17.88
C GLU A 77 -14.84 11.34 16.63
N GLN A 78 -13.80 10.49 16.59
CA GLN A 78 -13.01 10.30 15.39
C GLN A 78 -13.77 9.45 14.36
N ARG A 79 -13.41 9.61 13.08
CA ARG A 79 -13.92 8.75 12.01
C ARG A 79 -13.61 7.29 12.31
N ARG A 80 -14.65 6.48 12.32
CA ARG A 80 -14.51 5.02 12.45
C ARG A 80 -14.76 4.37 11.10
N GLY A 81 -13.87 3.46 10.71
CA GLY A 81 -13.97 2.67 9.51
C GLY A 81 -13.56 1.23 9.76
N GLU A 82 -13.82 0.37 8.81
CA GLU A 82 -13.28 -0.99 8.81
C GLU A 82 -11.79 -0.92 8.48
N GLY A 83 -10.95 -1.23 9.46
CA GLY A 83 -9.50 -1.07 9.41
C GLY A 83 -8.78 -2.30 8.90
N LEU A 84 -7.58 -2.11 8.38
CA LEU A 84 -6.63 -3.17 8.10
C LEU A 84 -6.24 -3.89 9.40
N VAL A 85 -6.17 -5.22 9.38
CA VAL A 85 -5.81 -6.06 10.53
C VAL A 85 -4.38 -6.58 10.41
N LYS A 86 -4.06 -7.23 9.29
CA LYS A 86 -2.70 -7.66 8.94
C LYS A 86 -2.52 -7.65 7.42
N PRO A 87 -2.39 -6.46 6.84
CA PRO A 87 -2.21 -6.32 5.40
C PRO A 87 -0.89 -6.96 4.97
N TYR A 88 -0.86 -7.51 3.75
CA TYR A 88 0.33 -8.18 3.23
C TYR A 88 0.66 -7.71 1.82
N GLY A 89 0.01 -8.23 0.78
CA GLY A 89 0.18 -7.84 -0.59
C GLY A 89 -0.67 -6.63 -0.96
N VAL A 90 -0.29 -5.92 -2.01
CA VAL A 90 -1.02 -4.79 -2.56
C VAL A 90 -0.96 -4.80 -4.08
N ALA A 91 -2.10 -4.50 -4.72
CA ALA A 91 -2.18 -4.25 -6.15
C ALA A 91 -2.99 -2.98 -6.41
N VAL A 92 -2.68 -2.26 -7.48
CA VAL A 92 -3.34 -0.97 -7.76
C VAL A 92 -3.71 -0.88 -9.23
N HIS A 93 -4.92 -0.38 -9.50
CA HIS A 93 -5.37 -0.08 -10.85
C HIS A 93 -6.19 1.20 -10.87
N ARG A 94 -5.68 2.23 -11.57
CA ARG A 94 -6.35 3.52 -11.75
C ARG A 94 -6.89 4.13 -10.45
N GLY A 95 -6.04 4.17 -9.42
CA GLY A 95 -6.37 4.72 -8.11
C GLY A 95 -7.25 3.83 -7.23
N ARG A 96 -7.58 2.61 -7.65
CA ARG A 96 -8.20 1.59 -6.80
C ARG A 96 -7.12 0.71 -6.22
N VAL A 97 -7.00 0.70 -4.89
CA VAL A 97 -6.01 -0.04 -4.13
C VAL A 97 -6.65 -1.31 -3.57
N PHE A 98 -6.09 -2.46 -3.90
CA PHE A 98 -6.47 -3.76 -3.36
C PHE A 98 -5.43 -4.20 -2.34
N VAL A 99 -5.85 -4.52 -1.13
CA VAL A 99 -4.96 -4.93 -0.03
C VAL A 99 -5.39 -6.29 0.49
N GLY A 100 -4.54 -7.29 0.37
CA GLY A 100 -4.75 -8.62 0.93
C GLY A 100 -4.55 -8.60 2.44
N ASP A 101 -5.56 -8.94 3.22
CA ASP A 101 -5.45 -9.04 4.68
C ASP A 101 -5.43 -10.49 5.14
N THR A 102 -4.29 -10.91 5.64
CA THR A 102 -4.01 -12.32 5.98
C THR A 102 -4.65 -12.82 7.27
N VAL A 103 -5.19 -11.92 8.09
CA VAL A 103 -5.91 -12.25 9.33
C VAL A 103 -7.40 -11.99 9.19
N ALA A 104 -7.78 -10.95 8.45
CA ALA A 104 -9.19 -10.75 8.12
C ALA A 104 -9.70 -11.74 7.05
N HIS A 105 -8.80 -12.45 6.34
CA HIS A 105 -9.12 -13.43 5.28
C HIS A 105 -9.96 -12.84 4.15
N VAL A 106 -9.63 -11.62 3.74
CA VAL A 106 -10.30 -10.88 2.68
C VAL A 106 -9.32 -10.02 1.90
N ILE A 107 -9.76 -9.50 0.78
CA ILE A 107 -9.09 -8.41 0.08
C ILE A 107 -9.93 -7.14 0.30
N MET A 108 -9.31 -6.11 0.84
CA MET A 108 -9.93 -4.81 1.06
C MET A 108 -9.67 -3.92 -0.16
N ALA A 109 -10.73 -3.45 -0.81
CA ALA A 109 -10.67 -2.60 -1.99
C ALA A 109 -11.02 -1.15 -1.63
N PHE A 110 -10.02 -0.27 -1.77
CA PHE A 110 -10.13 1.18 -1.56
C PHE A 110 -10.19 1.87 -2.92
N ASP A 111 -11.38 2.15 -3.42
CA ASP A 111 -11.60 2.88 -4.67
C ASP A 111 -11.56 4.39 -4.37
N ILE A 112 -10.35 4.97 -4.38
CA ILE A 112 -10.13 6.37 -3.99
C ILE A 112 -10.87 7.34 -4.93
N PRO A 113 -10.76 7.24 -6.26
CA PRO A 113 -11.51 8.11 -7.16
C PRO A 113 -13.03 7.94 -7.05
N GLY A 114 -13.49 6.70 -6.84
CA GLY A 114 -14.91 6.38 -6.68
C GLY A 114 -15.46 6.63 -5.29
N GLN A 115 -14.62 7.00 -4.32
CA GLN A 115 -14.97 7.18 -2.90
C GLN A 115 -15.73 5.97 -2.32
N ARG A 116 -15.32 4.76 -2.69
CA ARG A 116 -15.96 3.51 -2.29
C ARG A 116 -14.98 2.58 -1.61
N PHE A 117 -15.50 1.81 -0.68
CA PHE A 117 -14.81 0.68 -0.05
C PHE A 117 -15.68 -0.55 -0.13
N PHE A 118 -15.09 -1.68 -0.47
CA PHE A 118 -15.75 -2.98 -0.47
C PHE A 118 -14.74 -4.09 -0.21
N LYS A 119 -15.23 -5.28 0.14
CA LYS A 119 -14.41 -6.46 0.37
C LYS A 119 -14.60 -7.47 -0.76
N ILE A 120 -13.57 -8.26 -1.01
CA ILE A 120 -13.51 -9.28 -2.04
C ILE A 120 -13.03 -10.58 -1.38
N GLY A 121 -13.57 -11.70 -1.82
CA GLY A 121 -13.13 -13.01 -1.37
C GLY A 121 -13.74 -13.49 -0.05
N GLU A 122 -14.89 -12.95 0.36
CA GLU A 122 -15.61 -13.38 1.56
C GLU A 122 -16.44 -14.66 1.33
N GLU A 123 -16.86 -14.92 0.08
CA GLU A 123 -17.81 -15.98 -0.23
C GLU A 123 -17.32 -16.89 -1.38
N ASP A 124 -17.71 -18.17 -1.33
CA ASP A 124 -17.49 -19.13 -2.42
C ASP A 124 -18.30 -18.76 -3.68
N PRO A 125 -17.74 -19.03 -4.89
CA PRO A 125 -16.53 -19.81 -5.16
C PRO A 125 -15.21 -19.03 -5.12
N GLY A 126 -15.24 -17.77 -4.77
CA GLY A 126 -14.07 -16.87 -4.76
C GLY A 126 -13.52 -16.58 -3.37
N ALA A 127 -13.84 -17.36 -2.33
CA ALA A 127 -13.33 -17.12 -0.98
C ALA A 127 -11.81 -17.27 -0.89
N VAL A 128 -11.16 -16.33 -0.14
CA VAL A 128 -9.73 -16.38 0.16
C VAL A 128 -9.48 -16.71 1.62
N SER A 129 -8.39 -17.42 1.89
CA SER A 129 -7.96 -17.78 3.25
C SER A 129 -6.67 -17.07 3.66
N LEU A 130 -5.70 -17.01 2.77
CA LEU A 130 -4.40 -16.39 3.00
C LEU A 130 -3.96 -15.66 1.73
N PRO A 131 -4.56 -14.49 1.42
CA PRO A 131 -4.16 -13.70 0.26
C PRO A 131 -2.74 -13.17 0.45
N LEU A 132 -1.83 -13.57 -0.43
CA LEU A 132 -0.42 -13.19 -0.41
C LEU A 132 -0.09 -12.26 -1.58
N GLY A 133 0.62 -12.76 -2.61
CA GLY A 133 0.93 -11.97 -3.80
C GLY A 133 -0.33 -11.63 -4.60
N MET A 134 -0.37 -10.42 -5.12
CA MET A 134 -1.49 -9.90 -5.91
C MET A 134 -0.98 -9.01 -7.02
N ASP A 135 -1.66 -9.06 -8.17
CA ASP A 135 -1.39 -8.18 -9.30
C ASP A 135 -2.65 -7.94 -10.11
N VAL A 136 -2.63 -6.95 -11.00
CA VAL A 136 -3.76 -6.57 -11.86
C VAL A 136 -3.35 -6.50 -13.31
N ASP A 137 -4.22 -6.99 -14.22
CA ASP A 137 -4.05 -6.80 -15.65
C ASP A 137 -4.53 -5.40 -16.11
N ARG A 138 -4.30 -5.07 -17.38
CA ARG A 138 -4.72 -3.78 -17.98
C ARG A 138 -6.23 -3.54 -17.94
N GLN A 139 -7.05 -4.59 -17.85
CA GLN A 139 -8.50 -4.51 -17.72
C GLN A 139 -8.92 -4.24 -16.27
N GLY A 140 -8.00 -4.35 -15.31
CA GLY A 140 -8.23 -4.22 -13.88
C GLY A 140 -8.78 -5.51 -13.26
N ASN A 141 -8.60 -6.67 -13.91
CA ASN A 141 -8.85 -7.94 -13.24
C ASN A 141 -7.76 -8.18 -12.21
N LEU A 142 -8.17 -8.55 -11.01
CA LEU A 142 -7.30 -8.82 -9.87
C LEU A 142 -6.98 -10.31 -9.81
N TYR A 143 -5.70 -10.63 -9.79
CA TYR A 143 -5.16 -11.96 -9.61
C TYR A 143 -4.58 -12.06 -8.20
N VAL A 144 -4.95 -13.10 -7.46
CA VAL A 144 -4.56 -13.29 -6.06
C VAL A 144 -4.08 -14.71 -5.85
N VAL A 145 -2.85 -14.87 -5.38
CA VAL A 145 -2.38 -16.17 -4.91
C VAL A 145 -2.74 -16.37 -3.44
N ASP A 146 -3.40 -17.48 -3.15
CA ASP A 146 -3.76 -17.88 -1.79
C ASP A 146 -2.82 -18.96 -1.27
N GLY A 147 -2.11 -18.65 -0.20
CA GLY A 147 -1.11 -19.54 0.40
C GLY A 147 -1.71 -20.77 1.10
N THR A 148 -2.98 -20.76 1.49
CA THR A 148 -3.67 -21.87 2.15
C THR A 148 -4.35 -22.77 1.13
N THR A 149 -5.17 -22.20 0.24
CA THR A 149 -5.90 -22.97 -0.77
C THR A 149 -4.99 -23.38 -1.93
N LYS A 150 -3.80 -22.77 -2.03
CA LYS A 150 -2.80 -23.00 -3.08
C LYS A 150 -3.39 -22.86 -4.48
N ARG A 151 -4.05 -21.74 -4.72
CA ARG A 151 -4.70 -21.39 -5.98
C ARG A 151 -4.41 -19.94 -6.33
N VAL A 152 -4.54 -19.61 -7.59
CA VAL A 152 -4.69 -18.23 -8.03
C VAL A 152 -6.16 -18.01 -8.32
N THR A 153 -6.75 -17.03 -7.63
CA THR A 153 -8.15 -16.64 -7.82
C THR A 153 -8.19 -15.31 -8.59
N VAL A 154 -9.05 -15.25 -9.60
CA VAL A 154 -9.20 -14.08 -10.45
C VAL A 154 -10.56 -13.44 -10.24
N TYR A 155 -10.56 -12.14 -10.00
CA TYR A 155 -11.76 -11.31 -9.85
C TYR A 155 -11.76 -10.21 -10.91
N ASN A 156 -12.93 -9.75 -11.31
CA ASN A 156 -13.01 -8.54 -12.09
C ASN A 156 -12.72 -7.30 -11.21
N ARG A 157 -12.60 -6.14 -11.84
CA ARG A 157 -12.33 -4.87 -11.16
C ARG A 157 -13.32 -4.51 -10.03
N ASP A 158 -14.53 -5.06 -10.05
CA ASP A 158 -15.58 -4.80 -9.05
C ASP A 158 -15.65 -5.91 -7.98
N GLY A 159 -14.68 -6.83 -7.97
CA GLY A 159 -14.55 -7.88 -6.98
C GLY A 159 -15.38 -9.13 -7.24
N LYS A 160 -16.02 -9.23 -8.41
CA LYS A 160 -16.77 -10.46 -8.76
C LYS A 160 -15.79 -11.55 -9.19
N PHE A 161 -15.93 -12.73 -8.60
CA PHE A 161 -15.18 -13.92 -8.99
C PHE A 161 -15.38 -14.24 -10.48
N LEU A 162 -14.29 -14.50 -11.17
CA LEU A 162 -14.25 -14.91 -12.56
C LEU A 162 -13.87 -16.38 -12.72
N ARG A 163 -12.74 -16.78 -12.16
CA ARG A 163 -12.18 -18.14 -12.26
C ARG A 163 -11.07 -18.38 -11.26
N SER A 164 -10.67 -19.64 -11.12
CA SER A 164 -9.42 -20.02 -10.46
C SER A 164 -8.45 -20.60 -11.49
N ILE A 165 -7.17 -20.30 -11.32
CA ILE A 165 -6.04 -20.76 -12.12
C ILE A 165 -5.24 -21.75 -11.28
N ALA A 166 -4.76 -22.81 -11.89
CA ALA A 166 -3.98 -23.89 -11.31
C ALA A 166 -4.71 -24.73 -10.23
N ASP A 167 -4.39 -26.01 -10.24
CA ASP A 167 -4.81 -26.98 -9.22
C ASP A 167 -3.85 -26.87 -8.02
N PRO A 168 -4.31 -27.03 -6.76
CA PRO A 168 -3.46 -27.05 -5.58
C PRO A 168 -2.25 -28.01 -5.65
N LYS A 169 -2.33 -29.06 -6.43
CA LYS A 169 -1.20 -30.01 -6.67
C LYS A 169 0.02 -29.36 -7.32
N TRP A 170 -0.16 -28.23 -8.02
CA TRP A 170 0.94 -27.54 -8.68
C TRP A 170 1.85 -26.81 -7.67
N PHE A 171 1.34 -26.43 -6.50
CA PHE A 171 2.09 -25.62 -5.57
C PHE A 171 2.47 -26.36 -4.29
N ASN A 172 3.70 -26.15 -3.88
CA ASN A 172 4.15 -26.55 -2.55
C ASN A 172 3.87 -25.43 -1.54
N LYS A 173 4.40 -24.22 -1.80
CA LYS A 173 4.19 -23.03 -0.97
C LYS A 173 4.22 -21.77 -1.85
N PRO A 174 3.12 -21.44 -2.53
CA PRO A 174 3.06 -20.25 -3.36
C PRO A 174 3.12 -18.97 -2.51
N ALA A 175 3.72 -17.89 -3.04
CA ALA A 175 3.93 -16.65 -2.33
C ALA A 175 3.64 -15.41 -3.20
N GLY A 176 4.57 -15.03 -4.08
CA GLY A 176 4.43 -13.89 -4.98
C GLY A 176 3.73 -14.27 -6.28
N LEU A 177 3.13 -13.29 -6.92
CA LEU A 177 2.42 -13.46 -8.17
C LEU A 177 2.56 -12.21 -9.03
N ALA A 178 2.70 -12.40 -10.35
CA ALA A 178 2.55 -11.35 -11.34
C ALA A 178 1.70 -11.84 -12.51
N VAL A 179 1.02 -10.92 -13.19
CA VAL A 179 0.31 -11.15 -14.44
C VAL A 179 0.86 -10.21 -15.51
N ASP A 180 1.00 -10.67 -16.76
CA ASP A 180 1.33 -9.76 -17.84
C ASP A 180 0.19 -8.78 -18.10
N ALA A 181 0.54 -7.64 -18.71
CA ALA A 181 -0.41 -6.55 -18.88
C ALA A 181 -1.68 -6.94 -19.67
N ASP A 182 -1.59 -7.90 -20.56
CA ASP A 182 -2.70 -8.36 -21.40
C ASP A 182 -3.50 -9.52 -20.80
N GLY A 183 -3.11 -10.00 -19.59
CA GLY A 183 -3.77 -11.08 -18.88
C GLY A 183 -3.65 -12.42 -19.60
N GLN A 184 -2.49 -12.68 -20.25
CA GLN A 184 -2.23 -13.92 -20.98
C GLN A 184 -1.47 -14.92 -20.13
N ARG A 185 -0.49 -14.46 -19.35
CA ARG A 185 0.34 -15.32 -18.49
C ARG A 185 0.32 -14.89 -17.05
N VAL A 186 0.25 -15.88 -16.17
CA VAL A 186 0.42 -15.70 -14.72
C VAL A 186 1.69 -16.38 -14.28
N TYR A 187 2.52 -15.67 -13.56
CA TYR A 187 3.78 -16.11 -12.99
C TYR A 187 3.61 -16.24 -11.48
N VAL A 188 3.87 -17.41 -10.91
CA VAL A 188 3.72 -17.66 -9.47
C VAL A 188 5.02 -18.16 -8.89
N VAL A 189 5.51 -17.45 -7.89
CA VAL A 189 6.66 -17.88 -7.09
C VAL A 189 6.24 -19.03 -6.17
N ASP A 190 6.86 -20.20 -6.32
CA ASP A 190 6.70 -21.31 -5.40
C ASP A 190 7.97 -21.49 -4.56
N ILE A 191 7.89 -21.13 -3.29
CA ILE A 191 9.02 -21.18 -2.36
C ILE A 191 9.41 -22.64 -2.04
N GLY A 192 8.47 -23.57 -2.16
CA GLY A 192 8.70 -24.99 -1.85
C GLY A 192 8.99 -25.29 -0.37
N GLY A 193 9.26 -24.30 0.45
CA GLY A 193 9.69 -24.44 1.85
C GLY A 193 11.21 -24.58 2.01
N VAL A 194 11.70 -24.42 3.24
CA VAL A 194 13.14 -24.31 3.57
C VAL A 194 13.93 -25.53 3.17
N GLN A 195 13.34 -26.73 3.22
CA GLN A 195 13.99 -28.00 2.88
C GLN A 195 13.74 -28.45 1.44
N SER A 196 12.83 -27.78 0.72
CA SER A 196 12.49 -28.14 -0.65
C SER A 196 13.60 -27.82 -1.63
N GLN A 197 13.72 -28.59 -2.72
CA GLN A 197 14.52 -28.27 -3.88
C GLN A 197 13.74 -27.46 -4.93
N GLU A 198 12.46 -27.20 -4.67
CA GLU A 198 11.52 -26.60 -5.62
C GLU A 198 11.35 -25.11 -5.41
N HIS A 199 12.45 -24.35 -5.36
CA HIS A 199 12.43 -22.90 -5.37
C HIS A 199 12.38 -22.44 -6.83
N ARG A 200 11.17 -22.07 -7.33
CA ARG A 200 10.98 -21.80 -8.75
C ARG A 200 9.86 -20.78 -9.00
N VAL A 201 9.77 -20.36 -10.23
CA VAL A 201 8.60 -19.65 -10.76
C VAL A 201 7.85 -20.63 -11.67
N ARG A 202 6.54 -20.72 -11.49
CA ARG A 202 5.62 -21.48 -12.34
C ARG A 202 4.81 -20.56 -13.21
N VAL A 203 4.69 -20.91 -14.47
CA VAL A 203 4.00 -20.08 -15.47
C VAL A 203 2.77 -20.82 -15.98
N PHE A 204 1.65 -20.10 -15.98
CA PHE A 204 0.36 -20.61 -16.41
C PHE A 204 -0.24 -19.71 -17.47
N ASP A 205 -1.01 -20.28 -18.38
CA ASP A 205 -1.95 -19.54 -19.20
C ASP A 205 -3.05 -18.96 -18.29
N ALA A 206 -3.23 -17.64 -18.35
CA ALA A 206 -4.12 -16.96 -17.43
C ALA A 206 -5.61 -17.16 -17.74
N GLN A 207 -5.96 -17.63 -18.95
CA GLN A 207 -7.34 -17.86 -19.38
C GLN A 207 -7.77 -19.32 -19.15
N SER A 208 -6.96 -20.27 -19.60
CA SER A 208 -7.25 -21.69 -19.47
C SER A 208 -6.83 -22.29 -18.13
N GLY A 209 -5.86 -21.67 -17.45
CA GLY A 209 -5.23 -22.21 -16.25
C GLY A 209 -4.24 -23.34 -16.53
N GLU A 210 -3.89 -23.58 -17.81
CA GLU A 210 -2.92 -24.59 -18.20
C GLU A 210 -1.52 -24.21 -17.74
N HIS A 211 -0.77 -25.18 -17.17
CA HIS A 211 0.63 -25.00 -16.84
C HIS A 211 1.47 -24.99 -18.12
N LEU A 212 2.26 -23.95 -18.32
CA LEU A 212 3.08 -23.77 -19.51
C LEU A 212 4.50 -24.28 -19.30
N PHE A 213 5.19 -23.79 -18.28
CA PHE A 213 6.56 -24.18 -17.92
C PHE A 213 6.94 -23.69 -16.52
N ASP A 214 8.08 -24.17 -16.02
CA ASP A 214 8.73 -23.68 -14.81
C ASP A 214 10.12 -23.14 -15.15
N PHE A 215 10.63 -22.18 -14.36
CA PHE A 215 12.03 -21.79 -14.41
C PHE A 215 12.60 -21.54 -13.01
N GLY A 216 13.95 -21.68 -12.91
CA GLY A 216 14.65 -21.63 -11.65
C GLY A 216 14.60 -22.96 -10.89
N LYS A 217 15.49 -23.09 -9.95
CA LYS A 217 15.64 -24.20 -9.00
C LYS A 217 16.33 -23.67 -7.74
N ARG A 218 16.34 -24.47 -6.67
CA ARG A 218 17.06 -24.11 -5.46
C ARG A 218 18.56 -24.00 -5.69
N GLY A 219 19.16 -22.87 -5.24
CA GLY A 219 20.59 -22.62 -5.27
C GLY A 219 20.96 -21.16 -5.07
N ASN A 220 22.23 -20.83 -5.32
CA ASN A 220 22.77 -19.49 -5.15
C ASN A 220 23.45 -18.93 -6.42
N GLN A 221 23.55 -19.73 -7.48
CA GLN A 221 24.09 -19.25 -8.75
C GLN A 221 23.09 -18.33 -9.47
N PRO A 222 23.51 -17.49 -10.40
CA PRO A 222 22.59 -16.77 -11.28
C PRO A 222 21.60 -17.73 -11.97
N GLY A 223 20.30 -17.38 -11.95
CA GLY A 223 19.22 -18.25 -12.42
C GLY A 223 18.70 -19.27 -11.40
N GLU A 224 19.38 -19.43 -10.27
CA GLU A 224 18.89 -20.23 -9.15
C GLU A 224 18.28 -19.34 -8.06
N PHE A 225 17.41 -19.89 -7.22
CA PHE A 225 16.69 -19.16 -6.17
C PHE A 225 16.92 -19.77 -4.78
N ASN A 226 16.95 -18.90 -3.78
CA ASN A 226 16.86 -19.31 -2.38
C ASN A 226 15.72 -18.55 -1.68
N LEU A 227 14.65 -19.24 -1.35
CA LEU A 227 13.45 -18.65 -0.76
C LEU A 227 12.98 -17.41 -1.56
N PRO A 228 12.70 -17.53 -2.86
CA PRO A 228 12.19 -16.43 -3.65
C PRO A 228 10.88 -15.91 -3.02
N ARG A 229 10.65 -14.61 -3.06
CA ARG A 229 9.54 -13.98 -2.34
C ARG A 229 8.45 -13.49 -3.25
N ASP A 230 8.86 -12.84 -4.32
CA ASP A 230 7.95 -12.12 -5.19
C ASP A 230 8.46 -12.07 -6.62
N ILE A 231 7.55 -11.73 -7.52
CA ILE A 231 7.81 -11.53 -8.95
C ILE A 231 6.95 -10.37 -9.45
N THR A 232 7.49 -9.57 -10.35
CA THR A 232 6.75 -8.52 -11.06
C THR A 232 7.11 -8.50 -12.54
N VAL A 233 6.17 -8.06 -13.39
CA VAL A 233 6.34 -7.92 -14.83
C VAL A 233 6.58 -6.44 -15.17
N ALA A 234 7.66 -6.16 -15.88
CA ALA A 234 7.95 -4.82 -16.36
C ALA A 234 7.17 -4.50 -17.68
N PRO A 235 7.04 -3.20 -18.04
CA PRO A 235 6.37 -2.80 -19.28
C PRO A 235 6.99 -3.38 -20.57
N ASP A 236 8.28 -3.73 -20.53
CA ASP A 236 9.01 -4.37 -21.63
C ASP A 236 8.79 -5.90 -21.67
N GLY A 237 7.97 -6.46 -20.77
CA GLY A 237 7.70 -7.89 -20.63
C GLY A 237 8.78 -8.65 -19.85
N SER A 238 9.86 -8.01 -19.40
CA SER A 238 10.83 -8.67 -18.54
C SER A 238 10.29 -8.91 -17.13
N LEU A 239 10.80 -9.96 -16.48
CA LEU A 239 10.38 -10.39 -15.15
C LEU A 239 11.46 -10.04 -14.13
N TYR A 240 11.07 -9.52 -12.98
CA TYR A 240 11.98 -9.31 -11.86
C TYR A 240 11.54 -10.20 -10.69
N VAL A 241 12.45 -11.07 -10.23
CA VAL A 241 12.20 -12.00 -9.12
C VAL A 241 13.01 -11.57 -7.90
N VAL A 242 12.34 -11.35 -6.78
CA VAL A 242 12.98 -11.09 -5.48
C VAL A 242 13.48 -12.41 -4.90
N ASP A 243 14.77 -12.65 -5.00
CA ASP A 243 15.45 -13.84 -4.48
C ASP A 243 15.88 -13.61 -3.02
N GLY A 244 14.89 -13.69 -2.12
CA GLY A 244 14.98 -13.18 -0.74
C GLY A 244 16.05 -13.81 0.11
N GLY A 245 16.32 -15.12 -0.03
CA GLY A 245 17.34 -15.83 0.70
C GLY A 245 18.77 -15.64 0.14
N ASN A 246 18.89 -15.13 -1.09
CA ASN A 246 20.15 -14.74 -1.70
C ASN A 246 20.37 -13.21 -1.68
N PHE A 247 19.42 -12.44 -1.11
CA PHE A 247 19.51 -10.98 -0.92
C PHE A 247 19.74 -10.21 -2.23
N ARG A 248 19.02 -10.60 -3.29
CA ARG A 248 19.20 -10.03 -4.62
C ARG A 248 17.86 -9.99 -5.37
N VAL A 249 17.85 -9.27 -6.48
CA VAL A 249 16.79 -9.30 -7.49
C VAL A 249 17.41 -9.82 -8.80
N GLN A 250 16.70 -10.71 -9.48
CA GLN A 250 17.12 -11.27 -10.75
C GLN A 250 16.12 -10.88 -11.85
N LYS A 251 16.65 -10.39 -12.99
CA LYS A 251 15.86 -10.04 -14.17
C LYS A 251 15.88 -11.19 -15.17
N PHE A 252 14.73 -11.56 -15.70
CA PHE A 252 14.56 -12.62 -16.69
C PHE A 252 13.77 -12.12 -17.89
N ARG A 253 13.87 -12.81 -19.01
CA ARG A 253 12.89 -12.74 -20.10
C ARG A 253 11.61 -13.47 -19.69
N ASP A 254 10.55 -13.28 -20.46
CA ASP A 254 9.25 -13.95 -20.26
C ASP A 254 9.29 -15.47 -20.47
N ASP A 255 10.36 -15.99 -21.09
CA ASP A 255 10.65 -17.43 -21.25
C ASP A 255 11.48 -18.04 -20.10
N GLY A 256 11.83 -17.24 -19.06
CA GLY A 256 12.66 -17.65 -17.94
C GLY A 256 14.16 -17.58 -18.17
N THR A 257 14.62 -17.04 -19.30
CA THR A 257 16.06 -16.81 -19.57
C THR A 257 16.60 -15.66 -18.72
N LEU A 258 17.63 -15.90 -17.92
CA LEU A 258 18.26 -14.88 -17.10
C LEU A 258 18.88 -13.76 -17.94
N ILE A 259 18.62 -12.51 -17.56
CA ILE A 259 19.22 -11.31 -18.19
C ILE A 259 20.30 -10.72 -17.28
N SER A 260 19.98 -10.40 -16.02
CA SER A 260 20.89 -9.73 -15.09
C SER A 260 20.52 -10.01 -13.63
N VAL A 261 21.43 -9.65 -12.74
CA VAL A 261 21.27 -9.77 -11.28
C VAL A 261 21.80 -8.50 -10.63
N PHE A 262 21.08 -7.98 -9.62
CA PHE A 262 21.55 -6.86 -8.83
C PHE A 262 21.19 -7.02 -7.35
N GLY A 263 21.88 -6.26 -6.50
CA GLY A 263 21.77 -6.38 -5.06
C GLY A 263 22.69 -7.45 -4.46
N SER A 264 22.96 -7.32 -3.19
CA SER A 264 23.75 -8.27 -2.40
C SER A 264 23.40 -8.11 -0.92
N VAL A 265 23.82 -9.06 -0.07
CA VAL A 265 23.62 -8.94 1.37
C VAL A 265 24.42 -7.77 1.95
N GLY A 266 23.82 -6.95 2.80
CA GLY A 266 24.52 -5.87 3.48
C GLY A 266 23.61 -4.81 4.07
N ARG A 267 24.19 -3.64 4.39
CA ARG A 267 23.48 -2.50 5.01
C ARG A 267 23.65 -1.18 4.27
N GLN A 268 24.34 -1.19 3.16
CA GLN A 268 24.54 0.00 2.33
C GLN A 268 23.44 0.14 1.29
N GLY A 269 23.33 1.32 0.69
CA GLY A 269 22.43 1.53 -0.44
C GLY A 269 22.73 0.54 -1.57
N GLY A 270 21.67 -0.01 -2.19
CA GLY A 270 21.79 -1.05 -3.21
C GLY A 270 22.00 -2.47 -2.66
N GLN A 271 22.17 -2.63 -1.34
CA GLN A 271 22.21 -3.92 -0.67
C GLN A 271 20.88 -4.23 -0.01
N PHE A 272 20.65 -5.51 0.29
CA PHE A 272 19.44 -6.00 0.93
C PHE A 272 19.73 -6.76 2.21
N SER A 273 18.80 -6.71 3.15
CA SER A 273 18.84 -7.49 4.37
C SER A 273 17.61 -8.39 4.53
N ARG A 274 16.45 -7.94 4.08
CA ARG A 274 15.21 -8.72 4.09
C ARG A 274 14.27 -8.26 2.98
N PRO A 275 14.65 -8.37 1.70
CA PRO A 275 13.80 -7.96 0.60
C PRO A 275 12.52 -8.80 0.57
N LYS A 276 11.39 -8.17 0.22
CA LYS A 276 10.05 -8.74 0.30
C LYS A 276 9.36 -8.79 -1.04
N GLU A 277 8.88 -7.68 -1.50
CA GLU A 277 8.15 -7.53 -2.75
C GLU A 277 8.81 -6.47 -3.63
N ALA A 278 8.53 -6.53 -4.92
CA ALA A 278 8.99 -5.57 -5.89
C ALA A 278 7.86 -5.13 -6.82
N ALA A 279 7.96 -3.88 -7.30
CA ALA A 279 7.12 -3.34 -8.34
C ALA A 279 7.96 -2.62 -9.38
N VAL A 280 7.40 -2.40 -10.58
CA VAL A 280 8.10 -1.72 -11.68
C VAL A 280 7.22 -0.60 -12.21
N ASP A 281 7.79 0.60 -12.43
CA ASP A 281 7.09 1.72 -13.03
C ASP A 281 7.13 1.67 -14.58
N GLN A 282 6.43 2.62 -15.22
CA GLN A 282 6.38 2.71 -16.69
C GLN A 282 7.72 3.05 -17.35
N ALA A 283 8.68 3.57 -16.59
CA ALA A 283 10.05 3.84 -17.04
C ALA A 283 10.98 2.62 -16.87
N GLY A 284 10.49 1.53 -16.25
CA GLY A 284 11.22 0.31 -15.95
C GLY A 284 12.05 0.39 -14.67
N ASN A 285 11.86 1.42 -13.83
CA ASN A 285 12.53 1.45 -12.52
C ASN A 285 11.90 0.43 -11.58
N VAL A 286 12.75 -0.24 -10.81
CA VAL A 286 12.38 -1.34 -9.91
C VAL A 286 12.37 -0.84 -8.47
N TYR A 287 11.25 -1.01 -7.81
CA TYR A 287 11.00 -0.64 -6.41
C TYR A 287 11.03 -1.90 -5.56
N VAL A 288 11.90 -1.98 -4.58
CA VAL A 288 12.07 -3.18 -3.74
C VAL A 288 11.87 -2.83 -2.27
N ALA A 289 10.87 -3.41 -1.63
CA ALA A 289 10.62 -3.27 -0.20
C ALA A 289 11.62 -4.10 0.62
N ASP A 290 12.32 -3.50 1.59
CA ASP A 290 13.18 -4.21 2.53
C ASP A 290 12.68 -4.09 3.98
N ALA A 291 12.23 -5.20 4.53
CA ALA A 291 11.65 -5.25 5.86
C ALA A 291 12.66 -5.07 7.01
N ALA A 292 13.95 -5.28 6.77
CA ALA A 292 14.97 -5.04 7.78
C ALA A 292 15.37 -3.57 7.86
N PHE A 293 15.39 -2.89 6.72
CA PHE A 293 15.68 -1.45 6.67
C PHE A 293 14.46 -0.58 6.98
N GLY A 294 13.24 -1.13 6.80
CA GLY A 294 12.02 -0.37 6.94
C GLY A 294 11.89 0.70 5.85
N ASN A 295 12.26 0.37 4.63
CA ASN A 295 12.20 1.26 3.47
C ASN A 295 11.87 0.50 2.19
N PHE A 296 11.73 1.24 1.10
CA PHE A 296 11.91 0.68 -0.24
C PHE A 296 13.06 1.38 -0.95
N GLN A 297 13.74 0.64 -1.81
CA GLN A 297 14.83 1.13 -2.64
C GLN A 297 14.38 1.13 -4.10
N ILE A 298 14.77 2.15 -4.86
CA ILE A 298 14.44 2.35 -6.27
C ILE A 298 15.70 2.16 -7.08
N PHE A 299 15.64 1.29 -8.07
CA PHE A 299 16.74 0.99 -8.99
C PHE A 299 16.32 1.33 -10.43
N ASN A 300 17.28 1.76 -11.24
CA ASN A 300 17.03 1.87 -12.67
C ASN A 300 17.00 0.47 -13.35
N PRO A 301 16.63 0.36 -14.64
CA PRO A 301 16.59 -0.93 -15.34
C PRO A 301 17.92 -1.71 -15.38
N ASN A 302 19.06 -1.02 -15.13
CA ASN A 302 20.40 -1.64 -15.06
C ASN A 302 20.73 -2.16 -13.65
N GLY A 303 19.87 -1.94 -12.66
CA GLY A 303 20.09 -2.35 -11.27
C GLY A 303 20.93 -1.37 -10.45
N GLU A 304 21.09 -0.13 -10.90
CA GLU A 304 21.78 0.93 -10.15
C GLU A 304 20.80 1.63 -9.21
N LEU A 305 21.22 1.84 -7.95
CA LEU A 305 20.38 2.52 -6.95
C LEU A 305 20.16 3.99 -7.30
N LEU A 306 18.90 4.40 -7.32
CA LEU A 306 18.49 5.78 -7.54
C LEU A 306 18.10 6.50 -6.25
N LEU A 307 17.39 5.83 -5.34
CA LEU A 307 16.83 6.44 -4.13
C LEU A 307 16.41 5.36 -3.13
N ALA A 308 16.44 5.69 -1.83
CA ALA A 308 15.78 4.93 -0.77
C ALA A 308 14.75 5.83 -0.05
N VAL A 309 13.54 5.31 0.19
CA VAL A 309 12.42 6.05 0.80
C VAL A 309 11.93 5.30 2.02
N GLY A 310 11.78 6.02 3.13
CA GLY A 310 11.34 5.48 4.40
C GLY A 310 12.47 5.06 5.33
N SER A 311 12.10 4.71 6.54
CA SER A 311 13.04 4.25 7.57
C SER A 311 12.36 3.38 8.61
N ARG A 312 13.13 2.47 9.22
CA ARG A 312 12.65 1.64 10.33
C ARG A 312 12.31 2.49 11.54
N SER A 313 11.15 2.23 12.13
CA SER A 313 10.66 2.97 13.31
C SER A 313 9.84 2.05 14.21
N SER A 314 9.85 2.34 15.52
CA SER A 314 8.96 1.73 16.50
C SER A 314 7.66 2.54 16.70
N SER A 315 7.58 3.76 16.16
CA SER A 315 6.40 4.62 16.19
C SER A 315 5.87 4.84 14.79
N ASP A 316 4.54 4.88 14.64
CA ASP A 316 3.86 5.14 13.39
C ASP A 316 4.09 6.58 12.90
N GLY A 317 3.92 6.79 11.61
CA GLY A 317 4.02 8.06 10.92
C GLY A 317 4.34 7.89 9.44
N PRO A 318 4.27 8.96 8.64
CA PRO A 318 4.62 8.95 7.23
C PRO A 318 6.01 8.40 6.96
N ALA A 319 6.12 7.45 6.03
CA ALA A 319 7.38 6.79 5.66
C ALA A 319 8.14 6.13 6.84
N LYS A 320 7.43 5.74 7.90
CA LYS A 320 7.93 5.00 9.04
C LYS A 320 7.38 3.58 9.02
N TYR A 321 8.26 2.58 9.05
CA TYR A 321 7.90 1.19 8.88
C TYR A 321 8.54 0.30 9.95
N MET A 322 7.77 -0.65 10.47
CA MET A 322 8.27 -1.69 11.37
C MET A 322 8.36 -3.04 10.67
N LEU A 323 7.37 -3.37 9.87
CA LEU A 323 7.26 -4.63 9.15
C LEU A 323 6.66 -4.43 7.75
N PRO A 324 7.38 -3.73 6.86
CA PRO A 324 6.91 -3.56 5.49
C PRO A 324 6.82 -4.90 4.76
N SER A 325 5.85 -5.02 3.84
CA SER A 325 5.59 -6.23 3.07
C SER A 325 5.36 -5.93 1.60
N GLY A 326 4.17 -5.44 1.26
CA GLY A 326 3.72 -5.19 -0.10
C GLY A 326 4.21 -3.85 -0.65
N ILE A 327 4.47 -3.82 -1.95
CA ILE A 327 4.75 -2.59 -2.69
C ILE A 327 4.11 -2.67 -4.08
N ALA A 328 3.45 -1.60 -4.50
CA ALA A 328 2.93 -1.46 -5.86
C ALA A 328 3.22 -0.06 -6.41
N VAL A 329 3.25 0.05 -7.73
CA VAL A 329 3.36 1.33 -8.44
C VAL A 329 2.21 1.40 -9.44
N ASP A 330 1.45 2.52 -9.43
CA ASP A 330 0.35 2.69 -10.36
C ASP A 330 0.78 3.30 -11.70
N GLU A 331 -0.19 3.46 -12.59
CA GLU A 331 0.02 4.00 -13.94
C GLU A 331 0.46 5.48 -13.93
N ASP A 332 0.23 6.20 -12.83
CA ASP A 332 0.68 7.57 -12.61
C ASP A 332 2.07 7.65 -11.97
N GLY A 333 2.67 6.51 -11.63
CA GLY A 333 3.95 6.39 -10.93
C GLY A 333 3.86 6.61 -9.41
N ARG A 334 2.66 6.61 -8.82
CA ARG A 334 2.52 6.62 -7.37
C ARG A 334 2.92 5.29 -6.78
N VAL A 335 3.63 5.33 -5.66
CA VAL A 335 4.09 4.17 -4.92
C VAL A 335 3.19 3.93 -3.72
N TYR A 336 2.77 2.70 -3.53
CA TYR A 336 1.93 2.22 -2.43
C TYR A 336 2.73 1.22 -1.60
N MET A 337 3.03 1.57 -0.35
CA MET A 337 3.86 0.76 0.55
C MET A 337 3.08 0.27 1.75
N VAL A 338 2.96 -1.03 1.89
CA VAL A 338 2.22 -1.69 2.99
C VAL A 338 3.12 -1.89 4.20
N ASP A 339 2.61 -1.57 5.40
CA ASP A 339 3.20 -2.00 6.66
C ASP A 339 2.20 -2.83 7.49
N GLN A 340 2.58 -4.07 7.79
CA GLN A 340 1.76 -5.02 8.54
C GLN A 340 1.61 -4.63 10.02
N TYR A 341 2.67 -4.06 10.61
CA TYR A 341 2.68 -3.74 12.04
C TYR A 341 1.84 -2.51 12.34
N PHE A 342 2.01 -1.44 11.56
CA PHE A 342 1.20 -0.23 11.70
C PHE A 342 -0.13 -0.31 10.96
N ARG A 343 -0.39 -1.41 10.22
CA ARG A 343 -1.66 -1.68 9.53
C ARG A 343 -2.05 -0.56 8.58
N LYS A 344 -1.14 -0.23 7.68
CA LYS A 344 -1.30 0.93 6.79
C LYS A 344 -0.79 0.67 5.38
N VAL A 345 -1.20 1.55 4.47
CA VAL A 345 -0.60 1.72 3.15
C VAL A 345 -0.24 3.19 2.99
N ASP A 346 1.05 3.51 2.94
CA ASP A 346 1.52 4.84 2.62
C ASP A 346 1.55 5.04 1.10
N ILE A 347 1.12 6.22 0.64
CA ILE A 347 1.08 6.61 -0.76
C ILE A 347 2.06 7.75 -1.00
N PHE A 348 2.93 7.56 -2.00
CA PHE A 348 3.91 8.55 -2.42
C PHE A 348 3.65 8.94 -3.87
N ARG A 349 3.61 10.23 -4.13
CA ARG A 349 3.40 10.81 -5.45
C ARG A 349 4.75 11.23 -6.05
N PRO A 350 5.06 10.89 -7.32
CA PRO A 350 6.26 11.40 -7.97
C PRO A 350 6.21 12.93 -8.10
N ALA A 351 7.35 13.58 -7.93
CA ALA A 351 7.46 15.05 -7.97
C ALA A 351 7.08 15.64 -9.35
N SER A 352 7.22 14.85 -10.40
CA SER A 352 6.81 15.22 -11.77
C SER A 352 5.28 15.28 -11.96
N LEU A 353 4.50 14.68 -11.05
CA LEU A 353 3.04 14.65 -11.09
C LEU A 353 2.46 15.74 -10.19
N ALA A 354 1.61 16.62 -10.72
CA ALA A 354 0.92 17.62 -9.89
C ALA A 354 -0.04 16.97 -8.88
N SER A 355 -0.28 17.62 -7.74
CA SER A 355 -1.11 17.06 -6.65
C SER A 355 -2.58 16.81 -7.04
N ASP A 356 -3.08 17.53 -8.01
CA ASP A 356 -4.43 17.43 -8.55
C ASP A 356 -4.50 16.62 -9.86
N ALA A 357 -3.39 16.00 -10.28
CA ALA A 357 -3.29 15.22 -11.50
C ALA A 357 -3.40 13.71 -11.24
N GLY A 358 -3.58 12.98 -12.34
CA GLY A 358 -3.68 11.52 -12.36
C GLY A 358 -4.99 11.00 -11.74
N PHE A 359 -5.01 9.71 -11.41
CA PHE A 359 -6.23 9.04 -10.96
C PHE A 359 -6.67 9.47 -9.56
N LEU A 360 -5.75 9.84 -8.67
CA LEU A 360 -6.10 10.32 -7.32
C LEU A 360 -6.47 11.80 -7.28
N GLY A 361 -5.95 12.60 -8.19
CA GLY A 361 -6.26 14.04 -8.30
C GLY A 361 -7.65 14.35 -8.85
N LYS A 362 -8.27 13.43 -9.58
CA LYS A 362 -9.61 13.58 -10.14
C LYS A 362 -10.67 13.27 -9.10
N LYS A 363 -11.18 14.29 -8.39
CA LYS A 363 -12.39 14.12 -7.59
C LYS A 363 -13.54 13.76 -8.53
N ALA A 364 -14.29 12.69 -8.20
CA ALA A 364 -15.55 12.40 -8.88
C ALA A 364 -16.44 13.66 -8.83
N PRO A 365 -17.12 14.02 -9.96
CA PRO A 365 -18.07 15.12 -9.92
C PRO A 365 -19.09 14.86 -8.82
N ALA A 366 -19.29 15.82 -7.95
CA ALA A 366 -20.34 15.77 -6.93
C ALA A 366 -21.69 15.53 -7.65
N LYS A 367 -22.38 14.44 -7.31
CA LYS A 367 -23.71 14.13 -7.81
C LYS A 367 -24.74 14.96 -7.06
#